data_e145c004939638041d31bc4b5bdb6000
#
_entry.id   e145c004939638041d31bc4b5bdb6000
#
_cell.length_a   1.000
_cell.length_b   1.000
_cell.length_c   1.000
_cell.angle_alpha   90.00
_cell.angle_beta   90.00
_cell.angle_gamma   90.00
#
_symmetry.space_group_name_H-M   'P 1'
#
loop_
_entity.id
_entity.type
_entity.pdbx_description
1 polymer ?
#
loop_
_entity_poly.entity_id
_entity_poly.type
_entity_poly.pdbx_seq_one_letter_code
_entity_poly.pdbx_strand_id
1 'polypeptide(L)'
;LFLGHDTPAFAGRIRECLPKKFSLTVLNATEEEVFDQGALWKALPKAEFLIIWTKVTRQMIEHAPKLKFIQVLGSGFELIDVKAAQEHHIPIGTTRGANAISCGELVFGYILVLYRKLIETTLTVKRGEWISHELRKGGLIEIYGKTIGLIGFGTLGQAISKIGKGFGVKFLYFQRHRLSPK
;
A
#
# COMPACT_ATOMS: atom_id res chain seq x y z
N LEU A 1 12.07 -2.19 -16.98
CA LEU A 1 11.25 -3.39 -16.84
C LEU A 1 10.25 -3.17 -15.71
N PHE A 2 8.97 -3.42 -15.96
CA PHE A 2 7.92 -3.45 -14.94
C PHE A 2 7.56 -4.90 -14.60
N LEU A 3 7.55 -5.20 -13.31
CA LEU A 3 7.17 -6.50 -12.76
C LEU A 3 6.00 -6.32 -11.78
N GLY A 4 4.83 -6.86 -12.10
CA GLY A 4 3.65 -6.74 -11.24
C GLY A 4 2.36 -7.14 -11.92
N HIS A 5 1.25 -6.88 -11.24
CA HIS A 5 -0.07 -7.01 -11.83
C HIS A 5 -0.39 -5.74 -12.61
N ASP A 6 -0.43 -5.84 -13.93
CA ASP A 6 -0.75 -4.70 -14.78
C ASP A 6 -2.23 -4.71 -15.17
N THR A 7 -2.85 -3.54 -15.03
CA THR A 7 -4.00 -3.22 -15.86
C THR A 7 -3.50 -2.44 -17.07
N PRO A 8 -4.08 -2.63 -18.28
CA PRO A 8 -3.67 -1.88 -19.46
C PRO A 8 -3.59 -0.37 -19.24
N ALA A 9 -4.47 0.16 -18.36
CA ALA A 9 -4.49 1.57 -17.99
C ALA A 9 -3.25 2.00 -17.20
N PHE A 10 -2.70 1.15 -16.33
CA PHE A 10 -1.55 1.48 -15.51
C PHE A 10 -0.24 1.48 -16.31
N ALA A 11 0.01 0.46 -17.14
CA ALA A 11 1.14 0.45 -18.05
C ALA A 11 1.09 1.63 -19.03
N GLY A 12 -0.10 2.02 -19.49
CA GLY A 12 -0.32 3.21 -20.30
C GLY A 12 0.20 4.47 -19.59
N ARG A 13 -0.20 4.69 -18.34
CA ARG A 13 0.27 5.83 -17.53
C ARG A 13 1.78 5.83 -17.31
N ILE A 14 2.38 4.68 -17.07
CA ILE A 14 3.84 4.59 -16.94
C ILE A 14 4.50 5.02 -18.27
N ARG A 15 4.01 4.53 -19.41
CA ARG A 15 4.54 4.89 -20.72
C ARG A 15 4.43 6.39 -21.01
N GLU A 16 3.31 7.01 -20.64
CA GLU A 16 3.10 8.47 -20.78
C GLU A 16 4.08 9.29 -19.94
N CYS A 17 4.43 8.80 -18.75
CA CYS A 17 5.37 9.48 -17.85
C CYS A 17 6.84 9.23 -18.21
N LEU A 18 7.15 8.17 -18.97
CA LEU A 18 8.53 7.85 -19.32
C LEU A 18 9.05 8.77 -20.45
N PRO A 19 10.26 9.33 -20.29
CA PRO A 19 10.93 10.03 -21.40
C PRO A 19 11.08 9.10 -22.62
N LYS A 20 10.92 9.63 -23.83
CA LYS A 20 10.92 8.87 -25.11
C LYS A 20 12.17 7.99 -25.32
N LYS A 21 13.28 8.31 -24.67
CA LYS A 21 14.53 7.52 -24.75
C LYS A 21 14.47 6.18 -24.00
N PHE A 22 13.44 5.94 -23.17
CA PHE A 22 13.27 4.69 -22.45
C PHE A 22 12.19 3.82 -23.09
N SER A 23 12.45 2.52 -23.13
CA SER A 23 11.45 1.51 -23.48
C SER A 23 10.92 0.83 -22.22
N LEU A 24 9.62 0.52 -22.21
CA LEU A 24 8.97 -0.19 -21.12
C LEU A 24 8.63 -1.62 -21.57
N THR A 25 9.26 -2.59 -20.96
CA THR A 25 8.85 -3.99 -21.02
C THR A 25 7.98 -4.27 -19.78
N VAL A 26 6.82 -4.85 -19.99
CA VAL A 26 5.86 -5.21 -18.93
C VAL A 26 5.81 -6.73 -18.85
N LEU A 27 6.03 -7.28 -17.68
CA LEU A 27 5.79 -8.69 -17.36
C LEU A 27 4.74 -8.75 -16.26
N ASN A 28 3.59 -9.31 -16.60
CA ASN A 28 2.49 -9.49 -15.67
C ASN A 28 2.70 -10.75 -14.85
N ALA A 29 2.49 -10.61 -13.54
CA ALA A 29 2.34 -11.77 -12.67
C ALA A 29 0.94 -12.38 -12.85
N THR A 30 0.84 -13.68 -12.68
CA THR A 30 -0.44 -14.38 -12.47
C THR A 30 -1.02 -14.01 -11.11
N GLU A 31 -2.26 -14.45 -10.81
CA GLU A 31 -2.88 -14.27 -9.49
C GLU A 31 -2.04 -14.89 -8.35
N GLU A 32 -1.22 -15.89 -8.66
CA GLU A 32 -0.29 -16.55 -7.73
C GLU A 32 1.09 -15.84 -7.66
N GLU A 33 1.20 -14.62 -8.17
CA GLU A 33 2.45 -13.84 -8.26
C GLU A 33 3.59 -14.54 -9.05
N VAL A 34 3.24 -15.40 -9.97
CA VAL A 34 4.20 -16.13 -10.83
C VAL A 34 4.33 -15.44 -12.18
N PHE A 35 5.57 -15.20 -12.61
CA PHE A 35 5.89 -14.69 -13.94
C PHE A 35 6.22 -15.83 -14.89
N ASP A 36 6.05 -15.58 -16.19
CA ASP A 36 6.72 -16.40 -17.21
C ASP A 36 8.23 -16.29 -16.97
N GLN A 37 8.79 -17.40 -16.50
CA GLN A 37 10.20 -17.47 -16.13
C GLN A 37 11.10 -17.24 -17.35
N GLY A 38 10.74 -17.78 -18.52
CA GLY A 38 11.51 -17.57 -19.75
C GLY A 38 11.57 -16.08 -20.14
N ALA A 39 10.44 -15.39 -20.09
CA ALA A 39 10.37 -13.97 -20.38
C ALA A 39 11.13 -13.12 -19.34
N LEU A 40 11.01 -13.47 -18.06
CA LEU A 40 11.70 -12.78 -16.97
C LEU A 40 13.21 -12.84 -17.12
N TRP A 41 13.77 -14.06 -17.23
CA TRP A 41 15.22 -14.27 -17.35
C TRP A 41 15.80 -13.71 -18.64
N LYS A 42 14.99 -13.59 -19.70
CA LYS A 42 15.39 -12.94 -20.96
C LYS A 42 15.37 -11.41 -20.87
N ALA A 43 14.51 -10.82 -20.02
CA ALA A 43 14.35 -9.39 -19.88
C ALA A 43 15.35 -8.77 -18.89
N LEU A 44 15.66 -9.45 -17.77
CA LEU A 44 16.54 -8.96 -16.70
C LEU A 44 17.91 -8.47 -17.19
N PRO A 45 18.65 -9.18 -18.07
CA PRO A 45 19.97 -8.72 -18.52
C PRO A 45 19.96 -7.40 -19.29
N LYS A 46 18.79 -6.97 -19.77
CA LYS A 46 18.61 -5.72 -20.52
C LYS A 46 18.06 -4.60 -19.66
N ALA A 47 17.57 -4.91 -18.46
CA ALA A 47 16.91 -3.97 -17.59
C ALA A 47 17.92 -3.01 -16.93
N GLU A 48 17.72 -1.70 -17.13
CA GLU A 48 18.45 -0.67 -16.39
C GLU A 48 17.67 -0.19 -15.16
N PHE A 49 16.35 -0.33 -15.18
CA PHE A 49 15.45 0.07 -14.11
C PHE A 49 14.40 -1.01 -13.91
N LEU A 50 14.11 -1.34 -12.66
CA LEU A 50 12.96 -2.16 -12.28
C LEU A 50 11.90 -1.28 -11.63
N ILE A 51 10.64 -1.43 -12.06
CA ILE A 51 9.47 -0.91 -11.39
C ILE A 51 8.68 -2.13 -10.93
N ILE A 52 8.40 -2.23 -9.64
CA ILE A 52 7.92 -3.49 -9.08
C ILE A 52 6.76 -3.34 -8.10
N TRP A 53 5.94 -4.37 -8.07
CA TRP A 53 4.96 -4.67 -7.03
C TRP A 53 5.15 -6.07 -6.42
N THR A 54 6.25 -6.72 -6.72
CA THR A 54 6.47 -8.12 -6.40
C THR A 54 7.85 -8.36 -5.80
N LYS A 55 8.15 -9.61 -5.50
CA LYS A 55 9.43 -10.01 -4.92
C LYS A 55 10.57 -9.84 -5.93
N VAL A 56 11.68 -9.27 -5.45
CA VAL A 56 12.96 -9.22 -6.17
C VAL A 56 14.01 -9.98 -5.38
N THR A 57 14.42 -11.12 -5.92
CA THR A 57 15.39 -11.99 -5.27
C THR A 57 16.81 -11.57 -5.62
N ARG A 58 17.79 -12.07 -4.83
CA ARG A 58 19.22 -11.96 -5.13
C ARG A 58 19.53 -12.40 -6.55
N GLN A 59 19.02 -13.57 -6.94
CA GLN A 59 19.24 -14.16 -8.26
C GLN A 59 18.78 -13.23 -9.39
N MET A 60 17.67 -12.52 -9.22
CA MET A 60 17.18 -11.54 -10.20
C MET A 60 18.12 -10.34 -10.31
N ILE A 61 18.65 -9.85 -9.18
CA ILE A 61 19.60 -8.74 -9.14
C ILE A 61 20.92 -9.13 -9.83
N GLU A 62 21.46 -10.29 -9.49
CA GLU A 62 22.69 -10.81 -10.09
C GLU A 62 22.55 -11.07 -11.59
N HIS A 63 21.35 -11.40 -12.05
CA HIS A 63 21.05 -11.62 -13.47
C HIS A 63 20.74 -10.33 -14.24
N ALA A 64 20.77 -9.18 -13.59
CA ALA A 64 20.52 -7.87 -14.17
C ALA A 64 21.76 -6.96 -14.12
N PRO A 65 22.85 -7.23 -14.87
CA PRO A 65 24.13 -6.53 -14.75
C PRO A 65 24.08 -5.05 -15.14
N LYS A 66 23.00 -4.60 -15.79
CA LYS A 66 22.79 -3.21 -16.20
C LYS A 66 21.88 -2.45 -15.22
N LEU A 67 21.41 -3.11 -14.16
CA LEU A 67 20.43 -2.54 -13.25
C LEU A 67 21.04 -1.38 -12.43
N LYS A 68 20.38 -0.24 -12.48
CA LYS A 68 20.82 1.02 -11.85
C LYS A 68 19.91 1.47 -10.71
N PHE A 69 18.64 0.99 -10.70
CA PHE A 69 17.65 1.45 -9.73
C PHE A 69 16.46 0.51 -9.67
N ILE A 70 15.90 0.33 -8.47
CA ILE A 70 14.66 -0.40 -8.24
C ILE A 70 13.63 0.55 -7.64
N GLN A 71 12.50 0.75 -8.32
CA GLN A 71 11.36 1.50 -7.81
C GLN A 71 10.26 0.55 -7.33
N VAL A 72 9.97 0.59 -6.05
CA VAL A 72 8.81 -0.09 -5.46
C VAL A 72 7.58 0.79 -5.57
N LEU A 73 6.49 0.24 -6.08
CA LEU A 73 5.19 0.92 -6.13
C LEU A 73 4.41 0.70 -4.82
N GLY A 74 5.07 0.93 -3.71
CA GLY A 74 4.55 0.77 -2.37
C GLY A 74 5.43 1.47 -1.35
N SER A 75 5.02 1.46 -0.10
CA SER A 75 5.77 2.06 1.01
C SER A 75 6.81 1.11 1.61
N GLY A 76 6.57 -0.20 1.55
CA GLY A 76 7.43 -1.25 2.06
C GLY A 76 8.42 -1.74 1.01
N PHE A 77 9.53 -2.30 1.45
CA PHE A 77 10.56 -2.87 0.60
C PHE A 77 11.00 -4.28 1.07
N GLU A 78 10.18 -4.90 1.89
CA GLU A 78 10.44 -6.20 2.53
C GLU A 78 10.52 -7.34 1.51
N LEU A 79 9.95 -7.13 0.33
CA LEU A 79 9.98 -8.11 -0.78
C LEU A 79 11.28 -8.06 -1.60
N ILE A 80 12.18 -7.11 -1.31
CA ILE A 80 13.47 -6.99 -2.02
C ILE A 80 14.58 -7.58 -1.18
N ASP A 81 15.49 -8.33 -1.80
CA ASP A 81 16.77 -8.64 -1.19
C ASP A 81 17.63 -7.37 -1.11
N VAL A 82 17.42 -6.60 -0.03
CA VAL A 82 18.11 -5.33 0.20
C VAL A 82 19.61 -5.52 0.29
N LYS A 83 20.06 -6.66 0.85
CA LYS A 83 21.49 -6.96 0.97
C LYS A 83 22.13 -7.15 -0.40
N ALA A 84 21.48 -7.89 -1.29
CA ALA A 84 21.95 -8.03 -2.67
C ALA A 84 21.97 -6.69 -3.40
N ALA A 85 20.91 -5.87 -3.28
CA ALA A 85 20.89 -4.54 -3.89
C ALA A 85 22.04 -3.65 -3.39
N GLN A 86 22.34 -3.69 -2.09
CA GLN A 86 23.46 -2.94 -1.49
C GLN A 86 24.82 -3.44 -1.99
N GLU A 87 25.04 -4.74 -2.07
CA GLU A 87 26.28 -5.34 -2.59
C GLU A 87 26.55 -4.94 -4.05
N HIS A 88 25.47 -4.80 -4.84
CA HIS A 88 25.53 -4.35 -6.23
C HIS A 88 25.41 -2.83 -6.41
N HIS A 89 25.40 -2.05 -5.33
CA HIS A 89 25.26 -0.59 -5.34
C HIS A 89 24.00 -0.07 -6.05
N ILE A 90 22.90 -0.84 -5.97
CA ILE A 90 21.62 -0.50 -6.60
C ILE A 90 20.72 0.20 -5.57
N PRO A 91 20.43 1.50 -5.73
CA PRO A 91 19.51 2.19 -4.86
C PRO A 91 18.06 1.72 -5.05
N ILE A 92 17.30 1.73 -3.94
CA ILE A 92 15.89 1.36 -3.90
C ILE A 92 15.06 2.59 -3.54
N GLY A 93 14.09 2.92 -4.38
CA GLY A 93 13.08 3.94 -4.12
C GLY A 93 11.74 3.33 -3.73
N THR A 94 10.98 4.01 -2.88
CA THR A 94 9.62 3.64 -2.49
C THR A 94 8.66 4.80 -2.70
N THR A 95 7.36 4.52 -2.87
CA THR A 95 6.31 5.56 -2.97
C THR A 95 5.74 5.91 -1.59
N ARG A 96 6.63 6.16 -0.63
CA ARG A 96 6.28 6.39 0.76
C ARG A 96 5.23 7.49 0.93
N GLY A 97 4.10 7.14 1.53
CA GLY A 97 3.02 8.08 1.83
C GLY A 97 2.04 8.35 0.69
N ALA A 98 2.26 7.81 -0.52
CA ALA A 98 1.37 8.02 -1.65
C ALA A 98 -0.08 7.56 -1.39
N ASN A 99 -0.25 6.51 -0.59
CA ASN A 99 -1.55 5.95 -0.20
C ASN A 99 -1.99 6.33 1.23
N ALA A 100 -1.33 7.29 1.88
CA ALA A 100 -1.60 7.59 3.29
C ALA A 100 -3.03 8.08 3.53
N ILE A 101 -3.60 8.83 2.59
CA ILE A 101 -4.98 9.33 2.72
C ILE A 101 -5.96 8.17 2.56
N SER A 102 -5.88 7.40 1.49
CA SER A 102 -6.78 6.26 1.24
C SER A 102 -6.69 5.19 2.35
N CYS A 103 -5.50 4.91 2.87
CA CYS A 103 -5.35 4.06 4.04
C CYS A 103 -5.99 4.68 5.29
N GLY A 104 -5.86 5.99 5.48
CA GLY A 104 -6.50 6.71 6.58
C GLY A 104 -8.03 6.65 6.50
N GLU A 105 -8.60 6.83 5.33
CA GLU A 105 -10.04 6.68 5.07
C GLU A 105 -10.51 5.26 5.39
N LEU A 106 -9.76 4.24 4.96
CA LEU A 106 -10.07 2.84 5.23
C LEU A 106 -10.07 2.53 6.74
N VAL A 107 -9.15 3.11 7.51
CA VAL A 107 -9.12 2.98 8.98
C VAL A 107 -10.44 3.46 9.59
N PHE A 108 -10.94 4.64 9.17
CA PHE A 108 -12.23 5.14 9.64
C PHE A 108 -13.39 4.29 9.13
N GLY A 109 -13.31 3.79 7.90
CA GLY A 109 -14.25 2.81 7.38
C GLY A 109 -14.39 1.60 8.30
N TYR A 110 -13.29 0.97 8.69
CA TYR A 110 -13.30 -0.18 9.60
C TYR A 110 -13.80 0.17 11.00
N ILE A 111 -13.42 1.32 11.56
CA ILE A 111 -13.93 1.76 12.86
C ILE A 111 -15.46 1.90 12.82
N LEU A 112 -16.00 2.52 11.76
CA LEU A 112 -17.44 2.67 11.59
C LEU A 112 -18.14 1.33 11.38
N VAL A 113 -17.57 0.43 10.58
CA VAL A 113 -18.10 -0.92 10.37
C VAL A 113 -18.25 -1.64 11.71
N LEU A 114 -17.22 -1.60 12.55
CA LEU A 114 -17.21 -2.28 13.85
C LEU A 114 -18.15 -1.59 14.86
N TYR A 115 -18.06 -0.27 15.01
CA TYR A 115 -18.79 0.48 16.02
C TYR A 115 -20.29 0.57 15.72
N ARG A 116 -20.65 0.60 14.45
CA ARG A 116 -22.04 0.71 13.99
C ARG A 116 -22.62 -0.63 13.51
N LYS A 117 -21.84 -1.73 13.62
CA LYS A 117 -22.23 -3.09 13.18
C LYS A 117 -22.78 -3.11 11.74
N LEU A 118 -22.12 -2.39 10.83
CA LEU A 118 -22.67 -2.16 9.49
C LEU A 118 -22.83 -3.44 8.68
N ILE A 119 -21.92 -4.40 8.79
CA ILE A 119 -22.00 -5.68 8.08
C ILE A 119 -23.21 -6.46 8.58
N GLU A 120 -23.36 -6.64 9.88
CA GLU A 120 -24.47 -7.34 10.52
C GLU A 120 -25.81 -6.73 10.12
N THR A 121 -25.93 -5.41 10.27
CA THR A 121 -27.13 -4.67 9.90
C THR A 121 -27.47 -4.81 8.42
N THR A 122 -26.47 -4.71 7.54
CA THR A 122 -26.68 -4.84 6.09
C THR A 122 -27.20 -6.24 5.72
N LEU A 123 -26.60 -7.30 6.28
CA LEU A 123 -26.99 -8.67 6.03
C LEU A 123 -28.42 -8.95 6.53
N THR A 124 -28.78 -8.38 7.68
CA THR A 124 -30.11 -8.55 8.28
C THR A 124 -31.18 -7.86 7.43
N VAL A 125 -30.95 -6.62 7.04
CA VAL A 125 -31.87 -5.88 6.15
C VAL A 125 -32.04 -6.58 4.81
N LYS A 126 -30.98 -7.16 4.24
CA LYS A 126 -31.07 -7.96 2.99
C LYS A 126 -31.98 -9.19 3.13
N ARG A 127 -32.14 -9.72 4.34
CA ARG A 127 -33.08 -10.82 4.64
C ARG A 127 -34.51 -10.34 4.94
N GLY A 128 -34.77 -9.04 4.86
CA GLY A 128 -36.08 -8.44 5.19
C GLY A 128 -36.32 -8.29 6.70
N GLU A 129 -35.29 -8.44 7.53
CA GLU A 129 -35.40 -8.36 8.98
C GLU A 129 -35.02 -6.95 9.46
N TRP A 130 -35.68 -6.48 10.55
CA TRP A 130 -35.37 -5.19 11.16
C TRP A 130 -34.97 -5.37 12.63
N ILE A 131 -33.66 -5.20 12.91
CA ILE A 131 -33.03 -5.53 14.20
C ILE A 131 -32.74 -4.30 15.07
N SER A 132 -33.48 -3.22 14.95
CA SER A 132 -33.20 -1.98 15.69
C SER A 132 -33.20 -2.17 17.22
N HIS A 133 -34.01 -3.09 17.73
CA HIS A 133 -34.09 -3.37 19.17
C HIS A 133 -32.86 -4.14 19.66
N GLU A 134 -32.43 -5.14 18.92
CA GLU A 134 -31.22 -5.94 19.20
C GLU A 134 -29.96 -5.08 19.14
N LEU A 135 -29.90 -4.17 18.14
CA LEU A 135 -28.78 -3.24 18.01
C LEU A 135 -28.69 -2.28 19.20
N ARG A 136 -29.83 -1.78 19.71
CA ARG A 136 -29.84 -0.91 20.91
C ARG A 136 -29.38 -1.67 22.15
N LYS A 137 -29.81 -2.92 22.34
CA LYS A 137 -29.36 -3.76 23.45
C LYS A 137 -27.90 -4.15 23.34
N GLY A 138 -27.42 -4.41 22.14
CA GLY A 138 -26.04 -4.82 21.88
C GLY A 138 -25.00 -3.68 21.92
N GLY A 139 -25.45 -2.44 22.12
CA GLY A 139 -24.58 -1.26 22.24
C GLY A 139 -23.92 -0.85 20.92
N LEU A 140 -24.51 0.11 20.21
CA LEU A 140 -23.85 0.82 19.15
C LEU A 140 -22.92 1.89 19.77
N ILE A 141 -21.73 2.03 19.23
CA ILE A 141 -20.74 2.99 19.73
C ILE A 141 -20.68 4.16 18.78
N GLU A 142 -20.73 5.35 19.35
CA GLU A 142 -20.47 6.59 18.63
C GLU A 142 -18.97 6.93 18.69
N ILE A 143 -18.39 7.29 17.54
CA ILE A 143 -16.97 7.63 17.48
C ILE A 143 -16.67 9.05 18.02
N TYR A 144 -17.66 9.95 17.94
CA TYR A 144 -17.53 11.32 18.42
C TYR A 144 -17.08 11.37 19.89
N GLY A 145 -16.13 12.25 20.19
CA GLY A 145 -15.58 12.41 21.53
C GLY A 145 -14.67 11.30 22.03
N LYS A 146 -14.50 10.21 21.26
CA LYS A 146 -13.60 9.12 21.62
C LYS A 146 -12.13 9.49 21.44
N THR A 147 -11.27 8.75 22.12
CA THR A 147 -9.82 8.88 22.01
C THR A 147 -9.26 7.70 21.23
N ILE A 148 -8.51 7.97 20.17
CA ILE A 148 -7.83 6.97 19.36
C ILE A 148 -6.33 7.01 19.67
N GLY A 149 -5.77 5.86 20.05
CA GLY A 149 -4.33 5.69 20.22
C GLY A 149 -3.66 5.31 18.90
N LEU A 150 -2.56 5.98 18.55
CA LEU A 150 -1.74 5.66 17.38
C LEU A 150 -0.35 5.20 17.82
N ILE A 151 0.04 4.00 17.41
CA ILE A 151 1.41 3.50 17.56
C ILE A 151 2.15 3.84 16.26
N GLY A 152 2.99 4.87 16.33
CA GLY A 152 3.59 5.51 15.15
C GLY A 152 2.78 6.72 14.67
N PHE A 153 3.44 7.86 14.47
CA PHE A 153 2.85 9.11 13.99
C PHE A 153 3.60 9.66 12.77
N GLY A 154 3.96 8.74 11.86
CA GLY A 154 4.53 9.06 10.55
C GLY A 154 3.47 9.57 9.58
N THR A 155 3.73 9.50 8.28
CA THR A 155 2.83 10.01 7.22
C THR A 155 1.41 9.45 7.33
N LEU A 156 1.25 8.15 7.58
CA LEU A 156 -0.06 7.52 7.74
C LEU A 156 -0.77 7.99 9.03
N GLY A 157 -0.06 7.97 10.18
CA GLY A 157 -0.65 8.43 11.45
C GLY A 157 -1.10 9.89 11.38
N GLN A 158 -0.36 10.75 10.71
CA GLN A 158 -0.73 12.13 10.47
C GLN A 158 -1.97 12.26 9.57
N ALA A 159 -2.07 11.44 8.51
CA ALA A 159 -3.25 11.40 7.64
C ALA A 159 -4.50 10.96 8.42
N ILE A 160 -4.39 9.88 9.20
CA ILE A 160 -5.47 9.38 10.08
C ILE A 160 -5.91 10.49 11.05
N SER A 161 -4.97 11.17 11.70
CA SER A 161 -5.32 12.23 12.64
C SER A 161 -6.01 13.43 11.98
N LYS A 162 -5.61 13.76 10.74
CA LYS A 162 -6.24 14.82 9.96
C LYS A 162 -7.69 14.47 9.58
N ILE A 163 -7.94 13.25 9.10
CA ILE A 163 -9.28 12.75 8.76
C ILE A 163 -10.15 12.71 10.01
N GLY A 164 -9.62 12.21 11.12
CA GLY A 164 -10.35 12.04 12.38
C GLY A 164 -10.82 13.33 13.03
N LYS A 165 -10.23 14.48 12.69
CA LYS A 165 -10.75 15.78 13.14
C LYS A 165 -12.21 16.00 12.73
N GLY A 166 -12.59 15.54 11.53
CA GLY A 166 -13.97 15.62 11.05
C GLY A 166 -14.96 14.77 11.87
N PHE A 167 -14.47 13.72 12.54
CA PHE A 167 -15.26 12.86 13.42
C PHE A 167 -15.28 13.31 14.88
N GLY A 168 -14.63 14.41 15.23
CA GLY A 168 -14.57 14.92 16.60
C GLY A 168 -13.82 14.02 17.57
N VAL A 169 -12.91 13.16 17.09
CA VAL A 169 -12.10 12.28 17.94
C VAL A 169 -10.84 12.97 18.44
N LYS A 170 -10.36 12.52 19.59
CA LYS A 170 -9.07 12.92 20.16
C LYS A 170 -8.00 11.88 19.78
N PHE A 171 -6.76 12.32 19.64
CA PHE A 171 -5.66 11.44 19.33
C PHE A 171 -4.60 11.46 20.42
N LEU A 172 -4.13 10.29 20.80
CA LEU A 172 -2.90 10.07 21.52
C LEU A 172 -1.96 9.29 20.60
N TYR A 173 -0.69 9.60 20.61
CA TYR A 173 0.27 8.83 19.82
C TYR A 173 1.53 8.48 20.62
N PHE A 174 2.12 7.38 20.24
CA PHE A 174 3.43 6.94 20.70
C PHE A 174 4.38 6.80 19.50
N GLN A 175 5.59 7.33 19.62
CA GLN A 175 6.67 7.08 18.67
C GLN A 175 8.04 7.26 19.34
N ARG A 176 9.08 6.66 18.74
CA ARG A 176 10.44 6.67 19.31
C ARG A 176 11.06 8.07 19.40
N HIS A 177 10.78 8.92 18.44
CA HIS A 177 11.32 10.31 18.39
C HIS A 177 10.15 11.28 18.46
N ARG A 178 10.23 12.22 19.40
CA ARG A 178 9.21 13.27 19.53
C ARG A 178 9.21 14.14 18.27
N LEU A 179 8.03 14.47 17.78
CA LEU A 179 7.91 15.46 16.70
C LEU A 179 8.29 16.83 17.22
N SER A 180 9.05 17.58 16.42
CA SER A 180 9.25 19.01 16.71
C SER A 180 7.91 19.74 16.67
N PRO A 181 7.64 20.65 17.61
CA PRO A 181 6.49 21.55 17.49
C PRO A 181 6.59 22.29 16.15
N LYS A 182 5.48 22.29 15.39
CA LYS A 182 5.34 23.13 14.20
C LYS A 182 4.82 24.48 14.60
#